data_2f53f475c80a261978b3567611b980c8
#
_entry.id   2f53f475c80a261978b3567611b980c8
#
_cell.length_a   1.000
_cell.length_b   1.000
_cell.length_c   1.000
_cell.angle_alpha   90.00
_cell.angle_beta   90.00
_cell.angle_gamma   90.00
#
_symmetry.space_group_name_H-M   'P 1'
#
loop_
_entity.id
_entity.type
_entity.pdbx_description
1 polymer ?
#
loop_
_entity_poly.entity_id
_entity_poly.type
_entity_poly.pdbx_seq_one_letter_code
_entity_poly.pdbx_strand_id
1 'polypeptide(L)'
;VFILLQITGGRWLESFAFALSVAVGLMPEMLPMVITACLARGSLSMSKKQTIIKDINAMQGFGSMDVLCMDKTGTLTNESILLEYYMDVLGNESGQVLDFAFLNSAFHSGVCNPIDNAILACQTMPGHEQHFSDLLMRYQKEDEIPFDYSRKFVSTLVTDKNGDCQLIMKGNISQIVSRCSHVEFRGEILPMEKNGMQSVAS
;
A
#
# COMPACT_ATOMS: atom_id res chain seq x y z
N VAL A 1 46.04 -16.56 -32.19
CA VAL A 1 47.24 -17.26 -31.65
C VAL A 1 47.82 -18.16 -32.71
N PHE A 2 47.09 -19.15 -33.29
CA PHE A 2 47.59 -20.09 -34.27
C PHE A 2 48.26 -19.41 -35.50
N ILE A 3 47.56 -18.45 -36.12
CA ILE A 3 48.05 -17.69 -37.28
C ILE A 3 49.31 -16.88 -36.93
N LEU A 4 49.35 -16.25 -35.77
CA LEU A 4 50.52 -15.48 -35.29
C LEU A 4 51.75 -16.38 -35.09
N LEU A 5 51.58 -17.57 -34.52
CA LEU A 5 52.65 -18.53 -34.33
C LEU A 5 53.16 -19.14 -35.65
N GLN A 6 52.30 -19.29 -36.65
CA GLN A 6 52.73 -19.70 -38.01
C GLN A 6 53.52 -18.65 -38.68
N ILE A 7 53.20 -17.36 -38.53
CA ILE A 7 54.02 -16.26 -39.17
C ILE A 7 55.38 -16.13 -38.52
N THR A 8 55.56 -16.48 -37.25
CA THR A 8 56.87 -16.45 -36.54
C THR A 8 57.72 -17.67 -36.75
N GLY A 9 57.35 -18.57 -37.67
CA GLY A 9 58.18 -19.72 -38.06
C GLY A 9 58.08 -20.96 -37.16
N GLY A 10 57.03 -21.07 -36.34
CA GLY A 10 56.76 -22.24 -35.48
C GLY A 10 56.36 -23.47 -36.28
N ARG A 11 56.76 -24.67 -35.77
CA ARG A 11 56.29 -25.94 -36.32
C ARG A 11 54.74 -26.04 -36.17
N TRP A 12 54.05 -26.27 -37.26
CA TRP A 12 52.59 -26.18 -37.34
C TRP A 12 51.87 -27.03 -36.29
N LEU A 13 52.41 -28.23 -35.97
CA LEU A 13 51.85 -29.16 -35.00
C LEU A 13 51.97 -28.61 -33.56
N GLU A 14 53.09 -27.99 -33.21
CA GLU A 14 53.36 -27.37 -31.92
C GLU A 14 52.45 -26.12 -31.74
N SER A 15 52.35 -25.31 -32.80
CA SER A 15 51.51 -24.13 -32.83
C SER A 15 50.01 -24.50 -32.68
N PHE A 16 49.58 -25.61 -33.30
CA PHE A 16 48.21 -26.12 -33.17
C PHE A 16 47.95 -26.66 -31.79
N ALA A 17 48.86 -27.49 -31.23
CA ALA A 17 48.71 -28.03 -29.88
C ALA A 17 48.68 -26.91 -28.82
N PHE A 18 49.51 -25.88 -28.96
CA PHE A 18 49.53 -24.73 -28.08
C PHE A 18 48.20 -23.93 -28.19
N ALA A 19 47.75 -23.64 -29.42
CA ALA A 19 46.48 -22.92 -29.62
C ALA A 19 45.28 -23.70 -29.04
N LEU A 20 45.28 -25.03 -29.18
CA LEU A 20 44.23 -25.89 -28.59
C LEU A 20 44.28 -25.85 -27.07
N SER A 21 45.46 -25.95 -26.46
CA SER A 21 45.62 -25.86 -25.00
C SER A 21 45.11 -24.52 -24.43
N VAL A 22 45.45 -23.42 -25.11
CA VAL A 22 44.96 -22.11 -24.74
C VAL A 22 43.42 -22.02 -24.88
N ALA A 23 42.86 -22.54 -25.96
CA ALA A 23 41.41 -22.53 -26.19
C ALA A 23 40.67 -23.32 -25.12
N VAL A 24 41.14 -24.55 -24.78
CA VAL A 24 40.56 -25.38 -23.74
C VAL A 24 40.72 -24.76 -22.36
N GLY A 25 41.85 -24.13 -22.06
CA GLY A 25 42.11 -23.46 -20.77
C GLY A 25 41.26 -22.22 -20.55
N LEU A 26 40.92 -21.46 -21.60
CA LEU A 26 40.11 -20.26 -21.51
C LEU A 26 38.57 -20.56 -21.50
N MET A 27 38.16 -21.70 -22.01
CA MET A 27 36.77 -22.04 -22.19
C MET A 27 35.97 -22.05 -20.85
N PRO A 28 36.47 -22.62 -19.74
CA PRO A 28 35.74 -22.57 -18.45
C PRO A 28 35.54 -21.17 -17.89
N GLU A 29 36.48 -20.26 -18.16
CA GLU A 29 36.43 -18.87 -17.66
C GLU A 29 35.47 -17.99 -18.46
N MET A 30 35.24 -18.33 -19.73
CA MET A 30 34.32 -17.58 -20.60
C MET A 30 32.85 -17.80 -20.28
N LEU A 31 32.48 -18.98 -19.73
CA LEU A 31 31.09 -19.33 -19.47
C LEU A 31 30.42 -18.40 -18.46
N PRO A 32 30.99 -18.11 -17.28
CA PRO A 32 30.39 -17.16 -16.33
C PRO A 32 30.23 -15.76 -16.94
N MET A 33 31.19 -15.32 -17.74
CA MET A 33 31.14 -14.02 -18.42
C MET A 33 29.94 -13.93 -19.37
N VAL A 34 29.72 -14.96 -20.18
CA VAL A 34 28.60 -15.03 -21.13
C VAL A 34 27.27 -15.03 -20.38
N ILE A 35 27.16 -15.84 -19.31
CA ILE A 35 25.96 -15.87 -18.47
C ILE A 35 25.66 -14.49 -17.89
N THR A 36 26.66 -13.85 -17.29
CA THR A 36 26.50 -12.50 -16.70
C THR A 36 26.07 -11.47 -17.75
N ALA A 37 26.64 -11.50 -18.93
CA ALA A 37 26.27 -10.61 -20.03
C ALA A 37 24.82 -10.84 -20.49
N CYS A 38 24.38 -12.10 -20.57
CA CYS A 38 22.99 -12.45 -20.91
C CYS A 38 22.02 -11.98 -19.84
N LEU A 39 22.34 -12.19 -18.55
CA LEU A 39 21.52 -11.74 -17.42
C LEU A 39 21.42 -10.21 -17.37
N ALA A 40 22.54 -9.50 -17.58
CA ALA A 40 22.54 -8.04 -17.64
C ALA A 40 21.66 -7.51 -18.78
N ARG A 41 21.73 -8.13 -19.96
CA ARG A 41 20.86 -7.78 -21.09
C ARG A 41 19.39 -8.08 -20.81
N GLY A 42 19.09 -9.19 -20.16
CA GLY A 42 17.75 -9.55 -19.70
C GLY A 42 17.22 -8.51 -18.70
N SER A 43 18.04 -8.13 -17.72
CA SER A 43 17.70 -7.11 -16.72
C SER A 43 17.36 -5.76 -17.37
N LEU A 44 18.14 -5.31 -18.34
CA LEU A 44 17.84 -4.09 -19.10
C LEU A 44 16.52 -4.18 -19.87
N SER A 45 16.21 -5.34 -20.43
CA SER A 45 14.94 -5.55 -21.13
C SER A 45 13.74 -5.50 -20.19
N MET A 46 13.86 -6.05 -18.97
CA MET A 46 12.82 -6.01 -17.93
C MET A 46 12.68 -4.60 -17.36
N SER A 47 13.77 -3.87 -17.19
CA SER A 47 13.74 -2.46 -16.73
C SER A 47 12.92 -1.58 -17.67
N LYS A 48 12.99 -1.80 -18.99
CA LYS A 48 12.13 -1.10 -19.96
C LYS A 48 10.63 -1.39 -19.79
N LYS A 49 10.30 -2.48 -19.11
CA LYS A 49 8.93 -2.87 -18.73
C LYS A 49 8.58 -2.47 -17.28
N GLN A 50 9.29 -1.48 -16.74
CA GLN A 50 9.08 -0.95 -15.38
C GLN A 50 9.32 -1.98 -14.26
N THR A 51 10.15 -3.00 -14.52
CA THR A 51 10.50 -4.02 -13.54
C THR A 51 11.91 -3.77 -13.01
N ILE A 52 12.07 -3.63 -11.70
CA ILE A 52 13.37 -3.45 -11.04
C ILE A 52 13.84 -4.80 -10.51
N ILE A 53 14.99 -5.26 -11.00
CA ILE A 53 15.62 -6.50 -10.55
C ILE A 53 16.58 -6.18 -9.42
N LYS A 54 16.31 -6.72 -8.23
CA LYS A 54 17.15 -6.53 -7.05
C LYS A 54 18.31 -7.52 -6.99
N ASP A 55 18.10 -8.73 -7.50
CA ASP A 55 19.14 -9.78 -7.59
C ASP A 55 19.15 -10.36 -9.00
N ILE A 56 20.28 -10.13 -9.70
CA ILE A 56 20.47 -10.61 -11.08
C ILE A 56 20.53 -12.13 -11.14
N ASN A 57 21.05 -12.81 -10.10
CA ASN A 57 21.16 -14.26 -10.09
C ASN A 57 19.78 -14.95 -9.99
N ALA A 58 18.82 -14.31 -9.33
CA ALA A 58 17.46 -14.81 -9.25
C ALA A 58 16.80 -14.95 -10.63
N MET A 59 17.24 -14.20 -11.64
CA MET A 59 16.69 -14.26 -13.00
C MET A 59 16.90 -15.62 -13.67
N GLN A 60 17.91 -16.39 -13.27
CA GLN A 60 18.13 -17.74 -13.82
C GLN A 60 16.96 -18.67 -13.54
N GLY A 61 16.29 -18.49 -12.39
CA GLY A 61 15.13 -19.29 -12.00
C GLY A 61 13.81 -18.88 -12.68
N PHE A 62 13.70 -17.68 -13.29
CA PHE A 62 12.43 -17.20 -13.84
C PHE A 62 11.86 -18.11 -14.95
N GLY A 63 12.74 -18.70 -15.77
CA GLY A 63 12.30 -19.59 -16.87
C GLY A 63 11.83 -20.97 -16.43
N SER A 64 12.05 -21.37 -15.17
CA SER A 64 11.69 -22.66 -14.59
C SER A 64 10.62 -22.57 -13.49
N MET A 65 10.03 -21.40 -13.30
CA MET A 65 8.95 -21.22 -12.33
C MET A 65 7.62 -21.73 -12.89
N ASP A 66 7.00 -22.64 -12.17
CA ASP A 66 5.67 -23.15 -12.46
C ASP A 66 4.60 -22.53 -11.55
N VAL A 67 5.00 -22.02 -10.38
CA VAL A 67 4.09 -21.46 -9.39
C VAL A 67 4.63 -20.12 -8.90
N LEU A 68 3.81 -19.09 -8.96
CA LEU A 68 4.11 -17.76 -8.44
C LEU A 68 3.20 -17.44 -7.25
N CYS A 69 3.80 -17.32 -6.07
CA CYS A 69 3.10 -16.84 -4.86
C CYS A 69 3.37 -15.36 -4.69
N MET A 70 2.32 -14.55 -4.65
CA MET A 70 2.45 -13.11 -4.42
C MET A 70 1.42 -12.64 -3.39
N ASP A 71 1.74 -11.57 -2.69
CA ASP A 71 0.79 -10.93 -1.79
C ASP A 71 -0.32 -10.23 -2.59
N LYS A 72 -1.52 -10.17 -2.02
CA LYS A 72 -2.65 -9.49 -2.65
C LYS A 72 -2.53 -7.97 -2.47
N THR A 73 -2.31 -7.54 -1.23
CA THR A 73 -2.42 -6.12 -0.85
C THR A 73 -1.15 -5.34 -1.19
N GLY A 74 -1.29 -4.27 -1.97
CA GLY A 74 -0.15 -3.47 -2.45
C GLY A 74 0.65 -4.10 -3.59
N THR A 75 0.31 -5.33 -4.03
CA THR A 75 0.94 -6.00 -5.18
C THR A 75 -0.04 -6.15 -6.34
N LEU A 76 -1.22 -6.73 -6.08
CA LEU A 76 -2.29 -6.91 -7.07
C LEU A 76 -3.35 -5.80 -6.99
N THR A 77 -3.46 -5.14 -5.84
CA THR A 77 -4.40 -4.05 -5.62
C THR A 77 -3.69 -2.71 -5.64
N ASN A 78 -4.40 -1.66 -6.05
CA ASN A 78 -3.93 -0.30 -5.88
C ASN A 78 -3.76 0.03 -4.38
N GLU A 79 -2.80 0.86 -4.04
CA GLU A 79 -2.61 1.36 -2.67
C GLU A 79 -3.69 2.37 -2.26
N SER A 80 -4.49 2.85 -3.22
CA SER A 80 -5.58 3.78 -2.95
C SER A 80 -6.79 3.05 -2.38
N ILE A 81 -7.21 3.46 -1.19
CA ILE A 81 -8.49 3.05 -0.59
C ILE A 81 -9.56 4.00 -1.12
N LEU A 82 -10.71 3.46 -1.49
CA LEU A 82 -11.89 4.23 -1.86
C LEU A 82 -12.97 4.01 -0.80
N LEU A 83 -13.63 5.08 -0.39
CA LEU A 83 -14.82 4.99 0.44
C LEU A 83 -16.01 4.61 -0.45
N GLU A 84 -16.57 3.43 -0.24
CA GLU A 84 -17.69 2.90 -1.03
C GLU A 84 -19.01 3.07 -0.29
N TYR A 85 -19.03 2.82 1.01
CA TYR A 85 -20.24 2.88 1.82
C TYR A 85 -19.98 3.59 3.15
N TYR A 86 -20.97 4.37 3.60
CA TYR A 86 -21.04 4.99 4.91
C TYR A 86 -22.41 4.66 5.53
N MET A 87 -22.39 3.83 6.55
CA MET A 87 -23.61 3.19 7.06
C MET A 87 -23.81 3.45 8.54
N ASP A 88 -25.08 3.49 8.95
CA ASP A 88 -25.50 3.44 10.36
C ASP A 88 -25.29 2.02 10.94
N VAL A 89 -25.64 1.85 12.21
CA VAL A 89 -25.50 0.57 12.93
C VAL A 89 -26.36 -0.57 12.38
N LEU A 90 -27.33 -0.30 11.52
CA LEU A 90 -28.20 -1.27 10.87
C LEU A 90 -27.84 -1.52 9.41
N GLY A 91 -26.81 -0.86 8.90
CA GLY A 91 -26.37 -1.00 7.51
C GLY A 91 -27.11 -0.11 6.51
N ASN A 92 -27.87 0.90 6.99
CA ASN A 92 -28.44 1.91 6.09
C ASN A 92 -27.44 3.03 5.84
N GLU A 93 -27.47 3.60 4.65
CA GLU A 93 -26.62 4.73 4.29
C GLU A 93 -26.97 5.96 5.16
N SER A 94 -25.93 6.59 5.75
CA SER A 94 -26.09 7.71 6.69
C SER A 94 -25.08 8.82 6.42
N GLY A 95 -25.57 9.93 5.86
CA GLY A 95 -24.74 11.14 5.61
C GLY A 95 -24.14 11.70 6.91
N GLN A 96 -24.79 11.58 8.05
CA GLN A 96 -24.28 12.04 9.34
C GLN A 96 -23.01 11.27 9.76
N VAL A 97 -22.96 9.96 9.49
CA VAL A 97 -21.76 9.15 9.73
C VAL A 97 -20.60 9.63 8.85
N LEU A 98 -20.87 9.96 7.59
CA LEU A 98 -19.89 10.54 6.69
C LEU A 98 -19.40 11.91 7.17
N ASP A 99 -20.31 12.78 7.62
CA ASP A 99 -19.97 14.10 8.12
C ASP A 99 -19.04 14.04 9.33
N PHE A 100 -19.32 13.19 10.30
CA PHE A 100 -18.47 13.00 11.46
C PHE A 100 -17.13 12.33 11.10
N ALA A 101 -17.12 11.37 10.18
CA ALA A 101 -15.90 10.77 9.70
C ALA A 101 -15.01 11.80 8.98
N PHE A 102 -15.63 12.67 8.19
CA PHE A 102 -14.94 13.76 7.49
C PHE A 102 -14.36 14.79 8.48
N LEU A 103 -15.15 15.27 9.44
CA LEU A 103 -14.66 16.21 10.46
C LEU A 103 -13.49 15.65 11.25
N ASN A 104 -13.59 14.38 11.69
CA ASN A 104 -12.49 13.73 12.40
C ASN A 104 -11.22 13.63 11.55
N SER A 105 -11.34 13.30 10.26
CA SER A 105 -10.19 13.19 9.35
C SER A 105 -9.61 14.55 8.98
N ALA A 106 -10.46 15.59 8.79
CA ALA A 106 -10.03 16.93 8.43
C ALA A 106 -9.33 17.68 9.58
N PHE A 107 -9.79 17.48 10.82
CA PHE A 107 -9.23 18.15 11.99
C PHE A 107 -8.10 17.36 12.67
N HIS A 108 -7.83 16.12 12.24
CA HIS A 108 -6.72 15.34 12.75
C HIS A 108 -5.38 15.94 12.28
N SER A 109 -4.48 16.25 13.25
CA SER A 109 -3.16 16.86 12.96
C SER A 109 -2.05 15.82 12.74
N GLY A 110 -2.34 14.54 12.89
CA GLY A 110 -1.38 13.45 12.74
C GLY A 110 -1.10 13.09 11.28
N VAL A 111 -0.33 12.03 11.09
CA VAL A 111 -0.09 11.46 9.76
C VAL A 111 -1.42 10.89 9.24
N CYS A 112 -1.92 11.46 8.16
CA CYS A 112 -3.10 10.94 7.47
C CYS A 112 -2.84 9.52 7.00
N ASN A 113 -3.66 8.59 7.43
CA ASN A 113 -3.62 7.22 6.94
C ASN A 113 -4.41 7.11 5.61
N PRO A 114 -4.27 6.01 4.86
CA PRO A 114 -4.99 5.83 3.60
C PRO A 114 -6.51 5.92 3.73
N ILE A 115 -7.08 5.57 4.90
CA ILE A 115 -8.53 5.67 5.18
C ILE A 115 -8.92 7.15 5.32
N ASP A 116 -8.13 7.96 6.02
CA ASP A 116 -8.38 9.40 6.14
C ASP A 116 -8.35 10.08 4.77
N ASN A 117 -7.38 9.73 3.94
CA ASN A 117 -7.29 10.24 2.58
C ASN A 117 -8.51 9.86 1.73
N ALA A 118 -9.03 8.63 1.90
CA ALA A 118 -10.24 8.18 1.20
C ALA A 118 -11.48 8.96 1.65
N ILE A 119 -11.62 9.23 2.94
CA ILE A 119 -12.73 10.03 3.48
C ILE A 119 -12.63 11.49 2.99
N LEU A 120 -11.45 12.09 3.03
CA LEU A 120 -11.24 13.45 2.57
C LEU A 120 -11.44 13.60 1.05
N ALA A 121 -11.14 12.57 0.27
CA ALA A 121 -11.36 12.56 -1.18
C ALA A 121 -12.87 12.66 -1.54
N CYS A 122 -13.79 12.33 -0.62
CA CYS A 122 -15.22 12.51 -0.85
C CYS A 122 -15.62 13.99 -1.06
N GLN A 123 -14.82 14.93 -0.56
CA GLN A 123 -15.03 16.36 -0.81
C GLN A 123 -14.98 16.70 -2.30
N THR A 124 -14.18 16.00 -3.09
CA THR A 124 -14.01 16.25 -4.53
C THR A 124 -15.07 15.57 -5.39
N MET A 125 -16.00 14.83 -4.79
CA MET A 125 -17.08 14.19 -5.53
C MET A 125 -18.12 15.22 -5.99
N PRO A 126 -18.67 15.10 -7.21
CA PRO A 126 -19.66 16.04 -7.74
C PRO A 126 -20.87 16.15 -6.80
N GLY A 127 -21.18 17.37 -6.38
CA GLY A 127 -22.32 17.67 -5.49
C GLY A 127 -21.99 17.67 -4.00
N HIS A 128 -20.81 17.26 -3.56
CA HIS A 128 -20.42 17.24 -2.15
C HIS A 128 -19.50 18.40 -1.73
N GLU A 129 -18.87 19.08 -2.68
CA GLU A 129 -17.87 20.13 -2.40
C GLU A 129 -18.40 21.25 -1.50
N GLN A 130 -19.61 21.76 -1.81
CA GLN A 130 -20.23 22.84 -1.03
C GLN A 130 -20.60 22.37 0.38
N HIS A 131 -21.17 21.17 0.48
CA HIS A 131 -21.59 20.57 1.76
C HIS A 131 -20.43 20.46 2.76
N PHE A 132 -19.30 19.89 2.34
CA PHE A 132 -18.13 19.74 3.23
C PHE A 132 -17.45 21.06 3.54
N SER A 133 -17.47 22.02 2.61
CA SER A 133 -16.98 23.38 2.89
C SER A 133 -17.82 24.07 3.96
N ASP A 134 -19.14 23.96 3.86
CA ASP A 134 -20.07 24.51 4.86
C ASP A 134 -19.92 23.80 6.22
N LEU A 135 -19.67 22.50 6.21
CA LEU A 135 -19.41 21.71 7.40
C LEU A 135 -18.16 22.19 8.14
N LEU A 136 -17.06 22.41 7.44
CA LEU A 136 -15.82 22.96 8.02
C LEU A 136 -15.99 24.41 8.54
N MET A 137 -16.88 25.20 7.93
CA MET A 137 -17.19 26.54 8.41
C MET A 137 -18.10 26.52 9.64
N ARG A 138 -18.85 25.44 9.85
CA ARG A 138 -19.78 25.27 10.95
C ARG A 138 -19.09 24.83 12.23
N TYR A 139 -18.09 23.96 12.13
CA TYR A 139 -17.41 23.37 13.27
C TYR A 139 -15.99 23.94 13.41
N GLN A 140 -15.55 24.14 14.64
CA GLN A 140 -14.20 24.52 15.00
C GLN A 140 -13.56 23.44 15.84
N LYS A 141 -12.30 23.11 15.56
CA LYS A 141 -11.51 22.19 16.37
C LYS A 141 -11.10 22.84 17.68
N GLU A 142 -11.39 22.17 18.79
CA GLU A 142 -10.95 22.60 20.14
C GLU A 142 -9.72 21.82 20.58
N ASP A 143 -9.77 20.47 20.45
CA ASP A 143 -8.68 19.61 20.91
C ASP A 143 -8.68 18.27 20.14
N GLU A 144 -7.61 17.52 20.28
CA GLU A 144 -7.52 16.16 19.72
C GLU A 144 -6.74 15.21 20.62
N ILE A 145 -7.07 13.94 20.54
CA ILE A 145 -6.27 12.84 21.07
C ILE A 145 -5.80 12.01 19.89
N PRO A 146 -4.49 12.07 19.53
CA PRO A 146 -3.96 11.37 18.39
C PRO A 146 -4.06 9.85 18.54
N PHE A 147 -3.91 9.15 17.42
CA PHE A 147 -3.95 7.68 17.39
C PHE A 147 -2.87 7.07 18.28
N ASP A 148 -3.28 6.07 19.05
CA ASP A 148 -2.38 5.25 19.86
C ASP A 148 -2.67 3.76 19.61
N TYR A 149 -1.62 2.99 19.40
CA TYR A 149 -1.71 1.55 19.13
C TYR A 149 -2.34 0.75 20.29
N SER A 150 -2.21 1.21 21.54
CA SER A 150 -2.84 0.57 22.69
C SER A 150 -4.35 0.84 22.73
N ARG A 151 -4.76 2.04 22.38
CA ARG A 151 -6.16 2.47 22.37
C ARG A 151 -6.87 2.12 21.07
N LYS A 152 -6.18 2.11 19.94
CA LYS A 152 -6.68 1.80 18.60
C LYS A 152 -7.79 2.73 18.10
N PHE A 153 -7.81 3.98 18.53
CA PHE A 153 -8.73 5.01 18.06
C PHE A 153 -8.09 6.40 18.13
N VAL A 154 -8.65 7.32 17.36
CA VAL A 154 -8.37 8.75 17.38
C VAL A 154 -9.63 9.49 17.81
N SER A 155 -9.48 10.61 18.50
CA SER A 155 -10.62 11.45 18.94
C SER A 155 -10.33 12.89 18.62
N THR A 156 -11.35 13.61 18.14
CA THR A 156 -11.29 15.04 17.85
C THR A 156 -12.46 15.72 18.55
N LEU A 157 -12.18 16.75 19.36
CA LEU A 157 -13.18 17.58 19.99
C LEU A 157 -13.47 18.75 19.07
N VAL A 158 -14.72 18.91 18.72
CA VAL A 158 -15.19 20.02 17.88
C VAL A 158 -16.32 20.78 18.57
N THR A 159 -16.42 22.08 18.29
CA THR A 159 -17.49 22.93 18.76
C THR A 159 -18.22 23.52 17.57
N ASP A 160 -19.56 23.50 17.61
CA ASP A 160 -20.36 24.15 16.59
C ASP A 160 -20.55 25.64 16.87
N LYS A 161 -21.19 26.39 15.97
CA LYS A 161 -21.46 27.82 16.11
C LYS A 161 -22.37 28.18 17.28
N ASN A 162 -23.11 27.21 17.82
CA ASN A 162 -24.02 27.42 18.97
C ASN A 162 -23.26 27.24 20.28
N GLY A 163 -22.02 26.75 20.25
CA GLY A 163 -21.20 26.42 21.41
C GLY A 163 -21.37 24.99 21.91
N ASP A 164 -22.05 24.14 21.15
CA ASP A 164 -22.22 22.72 21.49
C ASP A 164 -20.94 21.96 21.17
N CYS A 165 -20.37 21.32 22.19
CA CYS A 165 -19.13 20.54 22.06
C CYS A 165 -19.46 19.07 21.75
N GLN A 166 -18.76 18.51 20.76
CA GLN A 166 -18.89 17.11 20.35
C GLN A 166 -17.54 16.43 20.28
N LEU A 167 -17.42 15.25 20.90
CA LEU A 167 -16.23 14.39 20.79
C LEU A 167 -16.46 13.33 19.72
N ILE A 168 -15.77 13.44 18.60
CA ILE A 168 -15.87 12.51 17.49
C ILE A 168 -14.74 11.50 17.61
N MET A 169 -15.08 10.23 17.71
CA MET A 169 -14.11 9.13 17.84
C MET A 169 -14.15 8.23 16.60
N LYS A 170 -12.98 7.87 16.08
CA LYS A 170 -12.81 6.95 14.97
C LYS A 170 -11.76 5.90 15.29
N GLY A 171 -12.04 4.61 15.05
CA GLY A 171 -11.09 3.55 15.33
C GLY A 171 -11.69 2.15 15.31
N ASN A 172 -11.05 1.25 16.05
CA ASN A 172 -11.46 -0.15 16.11
C ASN A 172 -12.85 -0.30 16.75
N ILE A 173 -13.73 -1.05 16.07
CA ILE A 173 -15.14 -1.22 16.45
C ILE A 173 -15.29 -1.68 17.90
N SER A 174 -14.59 -2.73 18.32
CA SER A 174 -14.72 -3.26 19.67
C SER A 174 -14.32 -2.25 20.76
N GLN A 175 -13.33 -1.37 20.46
CA GLN A 175 -12.89 -0.33 21.38
C GLN A 175 -13.90 0.81 21.48
N ILE A 176 -14.57 1.17 20.39
CA ILE A 176 -15.58 2.24 20.38
C ILE A 176 -16.87 1.72 21.03
N VAL A 177 -17.39 0.58 20.60
CA VAL A 177 -18.61 -0.02 21.11
C VAL A 177 -18.55 -0.24 22.64
N SER A 178 -17.40 -0.65 23.18
CA SER A 178 -17.24 -0.83 24.63
C SER A 178 -17.43 0.46 25.45
N ARG A 179 -17.27 1.63 24.82
CA ARG A 179 -17.40 2.97 25.43
C ARG A 179 -18.75 3.63 25.18
N CYS A 180 -19.51 3.11 24.20
CA CYS A 180 -20.83 3.62 23.91
C CYS A 180 -21.86 3.09 24.92
N SER A 181 -22.79 3.95 25.34
CA SER A 181 -23.94 3.61 26.18
C SER A 181 -25.28 3.69 25.44
N HIS A 182 -25.26 4.43 24.32
CA HIS A 182 -26.45 4.65 23.49
C HIS A 182 -26.09 4.48 22.02
N VAL A 183 -27.10 4.25 21.22
CA VAL A 183 -27.04 4.20 19.77
C VAL A 183 -28.08 5.15 19.20
N GLU A 184 -27.71 5.90 18.19
CA GLU A 184 -28.65 6.72 17.43
C GLU A 184 -29.15 5.92 16.23
N PHE A 185 -30.48 5.89 16.13
CA PHE A 185 -31.16 5.23 15.03
C PHE A 185 -32.31 6.10 14.53
N ARG A 186 -32.23 6.55 13.28
CA ARG A 186 -33.21 7.44 12.62
C ARG A 186 -33.55 8.70 13.45
N GLY A 187 -32.55 9.28 14.11
CA GLY A 187 -32.72 10.45 14.97
C GLY A 187 -33.21 10.15 16.39
N GLU A 188 -33.47 8.89 16.73
CA GLU A 188 -33.83 8.49 18.12
C GLU A 188 -32.60 7.92 18.82
N ILE A 189 -32.35 8.37 20.04
CA ILE A 189 -31.23 7.87 20.87
C ILE A 189 -31.80 6.76 21.78
N LEU A 190 -31.32 5.54 21.53
CA LEU A 190 -31.73 4.35 22.25
C LEU A 190 -30.61 3.82 23.14
N PRO A 191 -30.90 3.25 24.32
CA PRO A 191 -29.88 2.59 25.12
C PRO A 191 -29.35 1.37 24.39
N MET A 192 -28.02 1.23 24.41
CA MET A 192 -27.33 0.16 23.69
C MET A 192 -27.34 -1.13 24.51
N GLU A 193 -28.05 -2.15 24.03
CA GLU A 193 -27.96 -3.50 24.58
C GLU A 193 -26.65 -4.16 24.07
N LYS A 194 -25.67 -4.27 24.96
CA LYS A 194 -24.30 -4.78 24.61
C LYS A 194 -24.34 -6.20 24.02
N ASN A 195 -25.32 -6.99 24.27
CA ASN A 195 -25.44 -8.38 23.77
C ASN A 195 -25.90 -8.47 22.30
N GLY A 196 -26.61 -7.47 21.79
CA GLY A 196 -27.12 -7.47 20.41
C GLY A 196 -26.07 -7.02 19.37
N MET A 197 -25.15 -6.15 19.75
CA MET A 197 -24.15 -5.59 18.82
C MET A 197 -22.87 -6.40 18.66
N GLN A 198 -22.60 -7.38 19.52
CA GLN A 198 -21.48 -8.30 19.31
C GLN A 198 -21.65 -9.17 18.05
N SER A 199 -22.89 -9.37 17.59
CA SER A 199 -23.18 -10.08 16.34
C SER A 199 -22.95 -9.26 15.07
N VAL A 200 -22.86 -7.92 15.18
CA VAL A 200 -22.59 -7.03 14.03
C VAL A 200 -21.07 -6.81 13.84
N ALA A 201 -20.29 -7.08 14.89
CA ALA A 201 -18.83 -6.89 14.88
C ALA A 201 -18.06 -8.19 14.59
N SER A 202 -18.73 -9.31 14.41
CA SER A 202 -18.18 -10.63 14.01
C SER A 202 -18.42 -10.92 12.53
#